data_205adcfd6d9988318e53e9f138aa85d9
#
_entry.id   205adcfd6d9988318e53e9f138aa85d9
#
_cell.length_a   1.000
_cell.length_b   1.000
_cell.length_c   1.000
_cell.angle_alpha   90.00
_cell.angle_beta   90.00
_cell.angle_gamma   90.00
#
_symmetry.space_group_name_H-M   'P 1'
#
loop_
_entity.id
_entity.type
_entity.pdbx_description
1 polymer ?
#
loop_
_entity_poly.entity_id
_entity_poly.type
_entity_poly.pdbx_seq_one_letter_code
_entity_poly.pdbx_strand_id
1 'polypeptide(L)'
;MCKHSLSVLGLALVVAHGAHAAEVQVAVAANFTAPMQKIAALFEQDTGHKAVLSFGATGKFYAQIANGAPFGVLLAADDTTPEKIGKEGLGDGATRFTYAIGQLVLWSKQPGYVDAEGKVLAKSDWKHIAIANPKLAPYGLAAMQTLDKLGLTAQVQPRVVTGENIGQTYQFAASGNAPLGFVALSQVMEDGKLREGSAWVVPAGMHEPIRQDAIVLKPGQGNEAAAALMQYLRGDKARAIIKSYGYSF
;
A
#
# COMPACT_ATOMS: atom_id res chain seq x y z
N MET A 1 -22.33 52.93 -59.40
CA MET A 1 -21.22 52.71 -58.46
C MET A 1 -21.68 51.74 -57.39
N CYS A 2 -21.48 50.42 -57.55
CA CYS A 2 -21.83 49.42 -56.56
C CYS A 2 -20.56 49.04 -55.75
N LYS A 3 -20.62 49.26 -54.43
CA LYS A 3 -19.57 48.84 -53.49
C LYS A 3 -19.92 47.44 -52.95
N HIS A 4 -19.11 46.45 -53.31
CA HIS A 4 -19.23 45.09 -52.72
C HIS A 4 -18.36 45.05 -51.45
N SER A 5 -18.99 44.86 -50.31
CA SER A 5 -18.30 44.57 -49.02
C SER A 5 -18.07 43.08 -48.92
N LEU A 6 -16.80 42.67 -48.96
CA LEU A 6 -16.40 41.27 -48.63
C LEU A 6 -16.33 41.12 -47.10
N SER A 7 -17.21 40.34 -46.54
CA SER A 7 -17.12 39.90 -45.14
C SER A 7 -16.24 38.64 -45.07
N VAL A 8 -15.06 38.77 -44.45
CA VAL A 8 -14.17 37.66 -44.15
C VAL A 8 -14.64 36.99 -42.85
N LEU A 9 -15.22 35.81 -42.98
CA LEU A 9 -15.64 34.98 -41.87
C LEU A 9 -14.41 34.19 -41.34
N GLY A 10 -13.83 34.66 -40.23
CA GLY A 10 -12.71 33.99 -39.58
C GLY A 10 -13.16 32.69 -38.90
N LEU A 11 -12.73 31.55 -39.45
CA LEU A 11 -12.95 30.21 -38.86
C LEU A 11 -11.95 30.01 -37.71
N ALA A 12 -12.39 30.16 -36.45
CA ALA A 12 -11.58 29.83 -35.29
C ALA A 12 -11.47 28.29 -35.16
N LEU A 13 -10.29 27.74 -35.48
CA LEU A 13 -9.98 26.35 -35.20
C LEU A 13 -9.84 26.15 -33.68
N VAL A 14 -10.84 25.59 -33.05
CA VAL A 14 -10.75 25.08 -31.66
C VAL A 14 -9.93 23.79 -31.74
N VAL A 15 -8.64 23.86 -31.41
CA VAL A 15 -7.80 22.68 -31.21
C VAL A 15 -8.25 22.04 -29.89
N ALA A 16 -9.14 21.06 -29.98
CA ALA A 16 -9.43 20.19 -28.86
C ALA A 16 -8.16 19.40 -28.54
N HIS A 17 -7.46 19.78 -27.46
CA HIS A 17 -6.43 18.95 -26.84
C HIS A 17 -7.14 17.73 -26.28
N GLY A 18 -7.19 16.64 -27.04
CA GLY A 18 -7.63 15.35 -26.56
C GLY A 18 -6.71 14.97 -25.39
N ALA A 19 -7.27 14.79 -24.19
CA ALA A 19 -6.55 14.22 -23.07
C ALA A 19 -5.99 12.87 -23.51
N HIS A 20 -4.68 12.78 -23.73
CA HIS A 20 -4.04 11.53 -24.13
C HIS A 20 -4.05 10.62 -22.91
N ALA A 21 -4.70 9.46 -23.00
CA ALA A 21 -4.67 8.44 -21.96
C ALA A 21 -3.23 7.97 -21.79
N ALA A 22 -2.62 8.29 -20.64
CA ALA A 22 -1.28 7.85 -20.30
C ALA A 22 -1.34 6.68 -19.31
N GLU A 23 -0.27 5.87 -19.28
CA GLU A 23 -0.15 4.72 -18.38
C GLU A 23 1.08 4.89 -17.48
N VAL A 24 0.99 4.44 -16.22
CA VAL A 24 2.11 4.41 -15.28
C VAL A 24 2.23 3.05 -14.60
N GLN A 25 3.47 2.51 -14.56
CA GLN A 25 3.79 1.29 -13.81
C GLN A 25 3.93 1.65 -12.32
N VAL A 26 3.18 1.00 -11.45
CA VAL A 26 3.12 1.31 -10.02
C VAL A 26 3.55 0.11 -9.20
N ALA A 27 4.61 0.28 -8.41
CA ALA A 27 5.01 -0.67 -7.38
C ALA A 27 4.22 -0.38 -6.09
N VAL A 28 3.45 -1.35 -5.60
CA VAL A 28 2.53 -1.19 -4.47
C VAL A 28 2.84 -2.20 -3.39
N ALA A 29 3.07 -1.75 -2.17
CA ALA A 29 3.23 -2.64 -1.03
C ALA A 29 1.98 -3.52 -0.83
N ALA A 30 2.18 -4.82 -0.60
CA ALA A 30 1.13 -5.83 -0.66
C ALA A 30 -0.02 -5.64 0.36
N ASN A 31 0.22 -4.90 1.46
CA ASN A 31 -0.84 -4.52 2.40
C ASN A 31 -1.89 -3.58 1.78
N PHE A 32 -1.51 -2.85 0.73
CA PHE A 32 -2.36 -1.85 0.07
C PHE A 32 -3.05 -2.39 -1.20
N THR A 33 -3.02 -3.71 -1.44
CA THR A 33 -3.55 -4.35 -2.65
C THR A 33 -5.03 -4.02 -2.89
N ALA A 34 -5.91 -4.34 -1.95
CA ALA A 34 -7.35 -4.16 -2.14
C ALA A 34 -7.76 -2.69 -2.28
N PRO A 35 -7.32 -1.75 -1.40
CA PRO A 35 -7.63 -0.34 -1.60
C PRO A 35 -7.06 0.21 -2.91
N MET A 36 -5.82 -0.15 -3.30
CA MET A 36 -5.23 0.36 -4.53
C MET A 36 -5.92 -0.14 -5.79
N GLN A 37 -6.42 -1.37 -5.82
CA GLN A 37 -7.23 -1.87 -6.93
C GLN A 37 -8.52 -1.06 -7.11
N LYS A 38 -9.23 -0.72 -6.01
CA LYS A 38 -10.41 0.16 -6.06
C LYS A 38 -10.05 1.58 -6.51
N ILE A 39 -8.96 2.12 -5.97
CA ILE A 39 -8.47 3.46 -6.34
C ILE A 39 -8.09 3.50 -7.82
N ALA A 40 -7.36 2.51 -8.33
CA ALA A 40 -6.93 2.47 -9.73
C ALA A 40 -8.09 2.41 -10.71
N ALA A 41 -9.16 1.65 -10.39
CA ALA A 41 -10.36 1.59 -11.20
C ALA A 41 -11.08 2.96 -11.27
N LEU A 42 -11.23 3.64 -10.12
CA LEU A 42 -11.82 4.99 -10.09
C LEU A 42 -10.91 6.04 -10.73
N PHE A 43 -9.60 5.93 -10.55
CA PHE A 43 -8.62 6.80 -11.19
C PHE A 43 -8.72 6.74 -12.72
N GLU A 44 -8.78 5.53 -13.29
CA GLU A 44 -8.95 5.32 -14.73
C GLU A 44 -10.30 5.90 -15.21
N GLN A 45 -11.38 5.65 -14.48
CA GLN A 45 -12.71 6.20 -14.81
C GLN A 45 -12.75 7.73 -14.78
N ASP A 46 -12.13 8.36 -13.76
CA ASP A 46 -12.21 9.80 -13.55
C ASP A 46 -11.23 10.60 -14.43
N THR A 47 -10.09 10.00 -14.83
CA THR A 47 -9.00 10.72 -15.51
C THR A 47 -8.70 10.22 -16.92
N GLY A 48 -9.13 9.02 -17.26
CA GLY A 48 -8.71 8.31 -18.47
C GLY A 48 -7.28 7.75 -18.42
N HIS A 49 -6.48 8.09 -17.40
CA HIS A 49 -5.14 7.53 -17.22
C HIS A 49 -5.20 6.17 -16.54
N LYS A 50 -4.19 5.32 -16.79
CA LYS A 50 -4.15 3.97 -16.25
C LYS A 50 -2.96 3.75 -15.29
N ALA A 51 -3.23 3.18 -14.13
CA ALA A 51 -2.22 2.69 -13.21
C ALA A 51 -2.07 1.17 -13.35
N VAL A 52 -0.91 0.69 -13.79
CA VAL A 52 -0.59 -0.73 -13.91
C VAL A 52 0.10 -1.19 -12.64
N LEU A 53 -0.58 -2.03 -11.87
CA LEU A 53 -0.20 -2.34 -10.49
C LEU A 53 0.64 -3.61 -10.40
N SER A 54 1.74 -3.54 -9.65
CA SER A 54 2.54 -4.68 -9.20
C SER A 54 2.57 -4.70 -7.68
N PHE A 55 2.31 -5.87 -7.07
CA PHE A 55 2.22 -5.99 -5.62
C PHE A 55 3.37 -6.82 -5.04
N GLY A 56 3.97 -6.34 -3.93
CA GLY A 56 5.11 -7.03 -3.32
C GLY A 56 5.55 -6.42 -1.99
N ALA A 57 6.73 -6.85 -1.50
CA ALA A 57 7.35 -6.25 -0.33
C ALA A 57 8.09 -4.96 -0.71
N THR A 58 8.02 -3.94 0.15
CA THR A 58 8.72 -2.65 -0.03
C THR A 58 10.21 -2.84 -0.29
N GLY A 59 10.90 -3.67 0.49
CA GLY A 59 12.33 -3.93 0.31
C GLY A 59 12.68 -4.66 -0.99
N LYS A 60 11.79 -5.51 -1.52
CA LYS A 60 11.98 -6.12 -2.85
C LYS A 60 11.82 -5.08 -3.96
N PHE A 61 10.85 -4.18 -3.85
CA PHE A 61 10.69 -3.09 -4.82
C PHE A 61 11.87 -2.14 -4.79
N TYR A 62 12.40 -1.80 -3.59
CA TYR A 62 13.64 -1.02 -3.51
C TYR A 62 14.77 -1.67 -4.30
N ALA A 63 15.01 -2.98 -4.10
CA ALA A 63 16.05 -3.68 -4.82
C ALA A 63 15.82 -3.67 -6.35
N GLN A 64 14.59 -3.85 -6.81
CA GLN A 64 14.24 -3.78 -8.24
C GLN A 64 14.45 -2.38 -8.81
N ILE A 65 14.03 -1.33 -8.10
CA ILE A 65 14.18 0.07 -8.50
C ILE A 65 15.68 0.44 -8.60
N ALA A 66 16.49 0.03 -7.62
CA ALA A 66 17.93 0.25 -7.62
C ALA A 66 18.64 -0.48 -8.80
N ASN A 67 18.03 -1.55 -9.32
CA ASN A 67 18.49 -2.27 -10.50
C ASN A 67 17.78 -1.85 -11.81
N GLY A 68 17.11 -0.69 -11.82
CA GLY A 68 16.56 -0.11 -13.04
C GLY A 68 15.18 -0.62 -13.47
N ALA A 69 14.40 -1.23 -12.57
CA ALA A 69 13.01 -1.60 -12.90
C ALA A 69 12.18 -0.38 -13.31
N PRO A 70 11.30 -0.50 -14.33
CA PRO A 70 10.64 0.65 -14.97
C PRO A 70 9.41 1.16 -14.23
N PHE A 71 9.38 1.07 -12.90
CA PHE A 71 8.30 1.63 -12.11
C PHE A 71 8.33 3.16 -12.14
N GLY A 72 7.18 3.79 -12.39
CA GLY A 72 7.03 5.24 -12.36
C GLY A 72 6.64 5.79 -10.99
N VAL A 73 5.96 4.99 -10.16
CA VAL A 73 5.53 5.35 -8.81
C VAL A 73 5.77 4.18 -7.87
N LEU A 74 6.20 4.48 -6.64
CA LEU A 74 6.22 3.53 -5.52
C LEU A 74 5.24 3.99 -4.44
N LEU A 75 4.37 3.07 -3.99
CA LEU A 75 3.61 3.17 -2.76
C LEU A 75 4.20 2.18 -1.75
N ALA A 76 5.06 2.66 -0.86
CA ALA A 76 5.76 1.86 0.13
C ALA A 76 4.89 1.63 1.37
N ALA A 77 5.23 0.61 2.17
CA ALA A 77 4.63 0.38 3.49
C ALA A 77 5.46 1.01 4.64
N ASP A 78 6.45 1.83 4.31
CA ASP A 78 7.26 2.64 5.23
C ASP A 78 7.55 4.02 4.62
N ASP A 79 8.13 4.92 5.40
CA ASP A 79 8.57 6.26 5.00
C ASP A 79 10.08 6.29 4.68
N THR A 80 10.85 5.36 5.25
CA THR A 80 12.32 5.32 5.14
C THR A 80 12.80 4.90 3.77
N THR A 81 12.11 3.95 3.11
CA THR A 81 12.47 3.49 1.76
C THR A 81 12.26 4.60 0.71
N PRO A 82 11.11 5.31 0.64
CA PRO A 82 10.95 6.45 -0.25
C PRO A 82 11.92 7.59 0.04
N GLU A 83 12.24 7.86 1.30
CA GLU A 83 13.26 8.84 1.67
C GLU A 83 14.64 8.46 1.11
N LYS A 84 15.05 7.20 1.28
CA LYS A 84 16.30 6.66 0.74
C LYS A 84 16.35 6.75 -0.79
N ILE A 85 15.27 6.37 -1.48
CA ILE A 85 15.14 6.49 -2.94
C ILE A 85 15.34 7.93 -3.40
N GLY A 86 14.76 8.91 -2.71
CA GLY A 86 14.95 10.33 -3.01
C GLY A 86 16.40 10.78 -2.83
N LYS A 87 17.05 10.39 -1.70
CA LYS A 87 18.46 10.71 -1.40
C LYS A 87 19.44 10.09 -2.40
N GLU A 88 19.15 8.89 -2.90
CA GLU A 88 19.96 8.19 -3.91
C GLU A 88 19.68 8.67 -5.35
N GLY A 89 18.75 9.61 -5.53
CA GLY A 89 18.38 10.13 -6.85
C GLY A 89 17.68 9.11 -7.74
N LEU A 90 17.06 8.08 -7.18
CA LEU A 90 16.27 7.07 -7.90
C LEU A 90 14.80 7.53 -8.11
N GLY A 91 14.38 8.59 -7.42
CA GLY A 91 13.07 9.22 -7.50
C GLY A 91 13.15 10.70 -7.11
N ASP A 92 12.04 11.40 -7.31
CA ASP A 92 11.90 12.81 -6.95
C ASP A 92 11.41 12.94 -5.49
N GLY A 93 12.35 13.22 -4.59
CA GLY A 93 12.07 13.38 -3.15
C GLY A 93 11.06 14.48 -2.85
N ALA A 94 10.91 15.50 -3.71
CA ALA A 94 9.92 16.57 -3.54
C ALA A 94 8.47 16.08 -3.72
N THR A 95 8.27 14.98 -4.42
CA THR A 95 6.95 14.37 -4.64
C THR A 95 6.48 13.50 -3.47
N ARG A 96 7.39 13.15 -2.54
CA ARG A 96 7.12 12.24 -1.42
C ARG A 96 6.05 12.78 -0.47
N PHE A 97 5.12 11.92 -0.08
CA PHE A 97 4.16 12.22 0.98
C PHE A 97 3.61 10.94 1.62
N THR A 98 3.20 11.04 2.87
CA THR A 98 2.50 9.96 3.57
C THR A 98 1.06 9.85 3.05
N TYR A 99 0.74 8.73 2.39
CA TYR A 99 -0.60 8.49 1.84
C TYR A 99 -1.50 7.72 2.81
N ALA A 100 -0.92 7.00 3.80
CA ALA A 100 -1.66 6.23 4.79
C ALA A 100 -0.79 5.91 6.01
N ILE A 101 -1.41 5.70 7.17
CA ILE A 101 -0.79 5.10 8.35
C ILE A 101 -1.47 3.75 8.58
N GLY A 102 -0.69 2.66 8.52
CA GLY A 102 -1.18 1.30 8.64
C GLY A 102 -1.33 0.84 10.07
N GLN A 103 -2.15 -0.20 10.28
CA GLN A 103 -2.33 -0.86 11.57
C GLN A 103 -2.00 -2.34 11.45
N LEU A 104 -1.22 -2.83 12.41
CA LEU A 104 -0.89 -4.26 12.56
C LEU A 104 -1.98 -4.95 13.38
N VAL A 105 -2.36 -6.17 12.97
CA VAL A 105 -3.27 -7.02 13.73
C VAL A 105 -2.71 -8.42 13.85
N LEU A 106 -2.90 -9.05 15.01
CA LEU A 106 -2.85 -10.50 15.13
C LEU A 106 -4.22 -11.03 14.73
N TRP A 107 -4.26 -11.93 13.76
CA TRP A 107 -5.49 -12.45 13.19
C TRP A 107 -5.49 -13.96 13.08
N SER A 108 -6.67 -14.54 13.23
CA SER A 108 -6.97 -15.92 12.90
C SER A 108 -8.24 -15.98 12.06
N LYS A 109 -8.28 -16.90 11.09
CA LYS A 109 -9.52 -17.22 10.36
C LYS A 109 -10.62 -17.80 11.26
N GLN A 110 -10.23 -18.37 12.40
CA GLN A 110 -11.18 -18.99 13.33
C GLN A 110 -11.86 -17.92 14.20
N PRO A 111 -13.21 -17.87 14.25
CA PRO A 111 -13.92 -16.98 15.16
C PRO A 111 -13.58 -17.26 16.63
N GLY A 112 -13.32 -16.19 17.39
CA GLY A 112 -13.04 -16.28 18.84
C GLY A 112 -11.68 -16.89 19.21
N TYR A 113 -10.82 -17.24 18.24
CA TYR A 113 -9.50 -17.82 18.51
C TYR A 113 -8.50 -16.76 19.03
N VAL A 114 -8.54 -15.57 18.48
CA VAL A 114 -7.77 -14.42 18.96
C VAL A 114 -8.67 -13.59 19.87
N ASP A 115 -8.25 -13.41 21.13
CA ASP A 115 -8.91 -12.54 22.10
C ASP A 115 -8.54 -11.06 21.88
N ALA A 116 -9.31 -10.17 22.50
CA ALA A 116 -9.15 -8.72 22.31
C ALA A 116 -7.82 -8.14 22.85
N GLU A 117 -7.03 -8.92 23.58
CA GLU A 117 -5.76 -8.51 24.17
C GLU A 117 -4.55 -9.27 23.60
N GLY A 118 -4.78 -10.21 22.65
CA GLY A 118 -3.74 -11.03 22.03
C GLY A 118 -3.11 -12.06 22.97
N LYS A 119 -3.76 -12.39 24.08
CA LYS A 119 -3.27 -13.35 25.10
C LYS A 119 -3.05 -14.76 24.54
N VAL A 120 -3.68 -15.09 23.41
CA VAL A 120 -3.46 -16.35 22.68
C VAL A 120 -1.97 -16.57 22.37
N LEU A 121 -1.18 -15.50 22.14
CA LEU A 121 0.26 -15.61 21.88
C LEU A 121 1.02 -16.29 23.03
N ALA A 122 0.65 -16.01 24.26
CA ALA A 122 1.29 -16.58 25.45
C ALA A 122 0.87 -18.02 25.76
N LYS A 123 -0.29 -18.48 25.25
CA LYS A 123 -0.82 -19.82 25.52
C LYS A 123 0.01 -20.96 24.93
N SER A 124 0.74 -20.69 23.81
CA SER A 124 1.63 -21.66 23.14
C SER A 124 0.99 -22.98 22.68
N ASP A 125 -0.32 -23.07 22.62
CA ASP A 125 -1.07 -24.23 22.14
C ASP A 125 -1.22 -24.26 20.61
N TRP A 126 -0.81 -23.19 19.94
CA TRP A 126 -0.79 -23.09 18.48
C TRP A 126 0.52 -23.61 17.87
N LYS A 127 0.42 -24.20 16.69
CA LYS A 127 1.55 -24.87 16.02
C LYS A 127 2.44 -23.89 15.24
N HIS A 128 1.84 -22.97 14.50
CA HIS A 128 2.53 -22.01 13.63
C HIS A 128 1.90 -20.63 13.72
N ILE A 129 2.73 -19.61 13.48
CA ILE A 129 2.32 -18.22 13.29
C ILE A 129 2.98 -17.64 12.04
N ALA A 130 2.18 -17.03 11.18
CA ALA A 130 2.69 -16.38 9.99
C ALA A 130 3.16 -14.96 10.29
N ILE A 131 4.39 -14.62 9.87
CA ILE A 131 4.98 -13.28 9.99
C ILE A 131 5.66 -12.95 8.67
N ALA A 132 5.48 -11.73 8.16
CA ALA A 132 6.21 -11.29 6.97
C ALA A 132 7.71 -11.13 7.28
N ASN A 133 8.57 -11.33 6.28
CA ASN A 133 10.01 -11.19 6.46
C ASN A 133 10.36 -9.78 6.97
N PRO A 134 10.85 -9.62 8.20
CA PRO A 134 11.08 -8.31 8.81
C PRO A 134 12.19 -7.49 8.12
N LYS A 135 13.04 -8.15 7.33
CA LYS A 135 14.10 -7.47 6.55
C LYS A 135 13.56 -6.82 5.27
N LEU A 136 12.38 -7.22 4.80
CA LEU A 136 11.81 -6.81 3.52
C LEU A 136 10.44 -6.13 3.65
N ALA A 137 9.72 -6.42 4.73
CA ALA A 137 8.34 -6.00 4.91
C ALA A 137 8.15 -5.25 6.23
N PRO A 138 7.74 -3.96 6.20
CA PRO A 138 7.55 -3.13 7.40
C PRO A 138 6.57 -3.73 8.43
N TYR A 139 5.50 -4.38 7.97
CA TYR A 139 4.59 -5.10 8.88
C TYR A 139 5.25 -6.29 9.59
N GLY A 140 6.23 -6.93 8.95
CA GLY A 140 7.04 -7.98 9.59
C GLY A 140 7.93 -7.42 10.69
N LEU A 141 8.54 -6.25 10.45
CA LEU A 141 9.32 -5.53 11.46
C LEU A 141 8.43 -5.12 12.64
N ALA A 142 7.26 -4.56 12.39
CA ALA A 142 6.29 -4.18 13.42
C ALA A 142 5.84 -5.39 14.26
N ALA A 143 5.63 -6.56 13.63
CA ALA A 143 5.31 -7.80 14.33
C ALA A 143 6.44 -8.23 15.27
N MET A 144 7.70 -8.17 14.83
CA MET A 144 8.86 -8.50 15.67
C MET A 144 9.00 -7.51 16.84
N GLN A 145 8.85 -6.21 16.60
CA GLN A 145 8.84 -5.19 17.66
C GLN A 145 7.74 -5.44 18.70
N THR A 146 6.55 -5.85 18.24
CA THR A 146 5.44 -6.22 19.13
C THR A 146 5.80 -7.42 20.00
N LEU A 147 6.37 -8.47 19.41
CA LEU A 147 6.80 -9.68 20.13
C LEU A 147 7.91 -9.37 21.14
N ASP A 148 8.86 -8.50 20.79
CA ASP A 148 9.93 -8.07 21.68
C ASP A 148 9.37 -7.33 22.90
N LYS A 149 8.43 -6.39 22.69
CA LYS A 149 7.77 -5.67 23.80
C LYS A 149 6.93 -6.57 24.70
N LEU A 150 6.36 -7.64 24.15
CA LEU A 150 5.64 -8.65 24.93
C LEU A 150 6.58 -9.64 25.62
N GLY A 151 7.89 -9.66 25.31
CA GLY A 151 8.84 -10.64 25.82
C GLY A 151 8.64 -12.05 25.24
N LEU A 152 7.95 -12.18 24.10
CA LEU A 152 7.54 -13.44 23.50
C LEU A 152 8.41 -13.88 22.31
N THR A 153 9.40 -13.11 21.89
CA THR A 153 10.20 -13.38 20.70
C THR A 153 10.83 -14.77 20.73
N ALA A 154 11.52 -15.15 21.81
CA ALA A 154 12.18 -16.45 21.92
C ALA A 154 11.20 -17.63 21.84
N GLN A 155 9.99 -17.47 22.42
CA GLN A 155 8.93 -18.48 22.43
C GLN A 155 8.29 -18.65 21.04
N VAL A 156 8.08 -17.54 20.32
CA VAL A 156 7.37 -17.50 19.05
C VAL A 156 8.28 -17.88 17.88
N GLN A 157 9.54 -17.45 17.88
CA GLN A 157 10.49 -17.61 16.79
C GLN A 157 10.59 -19.04 16.20
N PRO A 158 10.65 -20.12 17.00
CA PRO A 158 10.75 -21.49 16.45
C PRO A 158 9.52 -21.94 15.66
N ARG A 159 8.39 -21.22 15.79
CA ARG A 159 7.11 -21.53 15.18
C ARG A 159 6.71 -20.58 14.05
N VAL A 160 7.62 -19.65 13.69
CA VAL A 160 7.34 -18.66 12.66
C VAL A 160 7.38 -19.30 11.27
N VAL A 161 6.32 -19.10 10.52
CA VAL A 161 6.30 -19.30 9.07
C VAL A 161 6.45 -17.93 8.41
N THR A 162 7.55 -17.75 7.69
CA THR A 162 7.89 -16.45 7.12
C THR A 162 7.30 -16.29 5.73
N GLY A 163 6.44 -15.27 5.56
CA GLY A 163 5.99 -14.82 4.25
C GLY A 163 6.99 -13.83 3.62
N GLU A 164 7.18 -13.88 2.32
CA GLU A 164 8.05 -12.94 1.61
C GLU A 164 7.54 -11.49 1.65
N ASN A 165 6.22 -11.33 1.79
CA ASN A 165 5.52 -10.06 1.97
C ASN A 165 4.26 -10.29 2.82
N ILE A 166 3.58 -9.21 3.21
CA ILE A 166 2.39 -9.31 4.06
C ILE A 166 1.20 -9.97 3.34
N GLY A 167 1.14 -9.96 2.01
CA GLY A 167 0.13 -10.68 1.24
C GLY A 167 0.28 -12.19 1.37
N GLN A 168 1.49 -12.72 1.21
CA GLN A 168 1.77 -14.15 1.41
C GLN A 168 1.55 -14.56 2.89
N THR A 169 1.93 -13.69 3.83
CA THR A 169 1.67 -13.92 5.27
C THR A 169 0.17 -14.09 5.54
N TYR A 170 -0.65 -13.21 4.98
CA TYR A 170 -2.11 -13.34 5.06
C TYR A 170 -2.60 -14.68 4.47
N GLN A 171 -2.07 -15.09 3.31
CA GLN A 171 -2.45 -16.36 2.68
C GLN A 171 -2.12 -17.58 3.57
N PHE A 172 -0.99 -17.58 4.27
CA PHE A 172 -0.66 -18.66 5.21
C PHE A 172 -1.68 -18.75 6.36
N ALA A 173 -2.12 -17.62 6.89
CA ALA A 173 -3.13 -17.60 7.94
C ALA A 173 -4.54 -17.91 7.39
N ALA A 174 -4.91 -17.37 6.24
CA ALA A 174 -6.22 -17.56 5.61
C ALA A 174 -6.45 -19.01 5.11
N SER A 175 -5.39 -19.71 4.69
CA SER A 175 -5.45 -21.13 4.32
C SER A 175 -5.52 -22.08 5.52
N GLY A 176 -5.25 -21.60 6.74
CA GLY A 176 -5.16 -22.41 7.94
C GLY A 176 -3.80 -23.13 8.13
N ASN A 177 -2.84 -22.94 7.23
CA ASN A 177 -1.49 -23.48 7.40
C ASN A 177 -0.78 -22.90 8.64
N ALA A 178 -1.12 -21.67 9.01
CA ALA A 178 -0.77 -21.05 10.28
C ALA A 178 -2.08 -20.59 10.96
N PRO A 179 -2.45 -21.10 12.13
CA PRO A 179 -3.69 -20.70 12.82
C PRO A 179 -3.68 -19.23 13.25
N LEU A 180 -2.49 -18.63 13.33
CA LEU A 180 -2.27 -17.22 13.66
C LEU A 180 -1.43 -16.53 12.58
N GLY A 181 -1.65 -15.25 12.36
CA GLY A 181 -0.81 -14.42 11.53
C GLY A 181 -0.79 -12.96 11.99
N PHE A 182 0.39 -12.34 12.00
CA PHE A 182 0.48 -10.90 12.04
C PHE A 182 0.27 -10.34 10.63
N VAL A 183 -0.85 -9.66 10.42
CA VAL A 183 -1.28 -9.17 9.12
C VAL A 183 -1.62 -7.68 9.18
N ALA A 184 -1.81 -7.04 8.03
CA ALA A 184 -2.30 -5.66 7.99
C ALA A 184 -3.82 -5.64 8.23
N LEU A 185 -4.30 -4.67 8.99
CA LEU A 185 -5.74 -4.50 9.25
C LEU A 185 -6.53 -4.44 7.94
N SER A 186 -5.98 -3.78 6.91
CA SER A 186 -6.57 -3.65 5.58
C SER A 186 -6.82 -4.97 4.84
N GLN A 187 -6.18 -6.05 5.24
CA GLN A 187 -6.38 -7.36 4.62
C GLN A 187 -7.57 -8.12 5.21
N VAL A 188 -7.99 -7.75 6.41
CA VAL A 188 -9.04 -8.45 7.18
C VAL A 188 -10.23 -7.55 7.52
N MET A 189 -10.13 -6.25 7.28
CA MET A 189 -11.20 -5.26 7.50
C MET A 189 -11.65 -4.63 6.18
N GLU A 190 -12.94 -4.40 6.07
CA GLU A 190 -13.58 -3.62 5.02
C GLU A 190 -14.79 -2.90 5.61
N ASP A 191 -14.98 -1.63 5.25
CA ASP A 191 -16.07 -0.77 5.74
C ASP A 191 -16.21 -0.76 7.27
N GLY A 192 -15.06 -0.75 7.97
CA GLY A 192 -14.99 -0.70 9.43
C GLY A 192 -15.35 -2.01 10.13
N LYS A 193 -15.51 -3.11 9.40
CA LYS A 193 -15.88 -4.43 9.94
C LYS A 193 -14.83 -5.48 9.61
N LEU A 194 -14.56 -6.35 10.58
CA LEU A 194 -13.78 -7.57 10.35
C LEU A 194 -14.57 -8.48 9.39
N ARG A 195 -13.93 -8.91 8.29
CA ARG A 195 -14.58 -9.72 7.25
C ARG A 195 -14.86 -11.15 7.71
N GLU A 196 -13.92 -11.74 8.44
CA GLU A 196 -14.06 -13.10 9.01
C GLU A 196 -13.06 -13.31 10.16
N GLY A 197 -13.29 -14.34 10.96
CA GLY A 197 -12.34 -14.76 11.98
C GLY A 197 -12.38 -13.94 13.27
N SER A 198 -11.22 -13.79 13.88
CA SER A 198 -11.01 -13.02 15.10
C SER A 198 -9.66 -12.28 15.03
N ALA A 199 -9.59 -11.10 15.66
CA ALA A 199 -8.41 -10.25 15.56
C ALA A 199 -8.16 -9.49 16.87
N TRP A 200 -6.87 -9.24 17.13
CA TRP A 200 -6.40 -8.25 18.09
C TRP A 200 -5.68 -7.15 17.32
N VAL A 201 -6.24 -5.95 17.36
CA VAL A 201 -5.55 -4.76 16.82
C VAL A 201 -4.41 -4.42 17.77
N VAL A 202 -3.19 -4.47 17.25
CA VAL A 202 -1.99 -4.20 18.06
C VAL A 202 -1.98 -2.73 18.50
N PRO A 203 -1.87 -2.42 19.80
CA PRO A 203 -1.83 -1.05 20.28
C PRO A 203 -0.65 -0.26 19.69
N ALA A 204 -0.88 1.03 19.39
CA ALA A 204 0.11 1.91 18.75
C ALA A 204 1.45 2.01 19.49
N GLY A 205 1.51 1.79 20.79
CA GLY A 205 2.78 1.78 21.54
C GLY A 205 3.62 0.51 21.40
N MET A 206 3.13 -0.54 20.72
CA MET A 206 3.81 -1.85 20.62
C MET A 206 4.83 -1.94 19.49
N HIS A 207 4.78 -1.05 18.53
CA HIS A 207 5.73 -0.96 17.41
C HIS A 207 5.83 0.50 16.93
N GLU A 208 6.83 0.78 16.10
CA GLU A 208 6.92 2.08 15.43
C GLU A 208 5.74 2.29 14.48
N PRO A 209 5.26 3.54 14.31
CA PRO A 209 4.16 3.83 13.38
C PRO A 209 4.47 3.36 11.96
N ILE A 210 3.54 2.65 11.35
CA ILE A 210 3.68 2.17 9.96
C ILE A 210 3.23 3.30 9.02
N ARG A 211 4.07 4.35 8.90
CA ARG A 211 3.86 5.45 7.95
C ARG A 211 4.17 4.96 6.55
N GLN A 212 3.25 5.18 5.63
CA GLN A 212 3.35 4.66 4.26
C GLN A 212 3.46 5.82 3.29
N ASP A 213 4.61 5.95 2.65
CA ASP A 213 4.89 7.05 1.74
C ASP A 213 4.81 6.62 0.27
N ALA A 214 4.30 7.55 -0.55
CA ALA A 214 4.35 7.48 -2.00
C ALA A 214 5.47 8.38 -2.54
N ILE A 215 6.09 7.99 -3.66
CA ILE A 215 7.11 8.76 -4.36
C ILE A 215 7.06 8.50 -5.87
N VAL A 216 7.28 9.55 -6.68
CA VAL A 216 7.52 9.41 -8.13
C VAL A 216 8.95 8.98 -8.35
N LEU A 217 9.14 7.90 -9.10
CA LEU A 217 10.44 7.35 -9.47
C LEU A 217 10.98 7.98 -10.76
N LYS A 218 12.27 7.83 -11.05
CA LYS A 218 12.89 8.37 -12.27
C LYS A 218 12.09 8.07 -13.55
N PRO A 219 11.64 6.82 -13.83
CA PRO A 219 10.86 6.54 -15.04
C PRO A 219 9.47 7.22 -15.07
N GLY A 220 8.98 7.67 -13.93
CA GLY A 220 7.71 8.38 -13.80
C GLY A 220 7.82 9.91 -13.92
N GLN A 221 9.03 10.47 -13.95
CA GLN A 221 9.23 11.92 -14.11
C GLN A 221 8.75 12.38 -15.48
N GLY A 222 7.91 13.42 -15.50
CA GLY A 222 7.28 13.89 -16.73
C GLY A 222 6.12 13.03 -17.25
N ASN A 223 5.77 11.93 -16.60
CA ASN A 223 4.63 11.11 -16.95
C ASN A 223 3.34 11.71 -16.33
N GLU A 224 2.38 12.08 -17.19
CA GLU A 224 1.11 12.72 -16.77
C GLU A 224 0.27 11.78 -15.86
N ALA A 225 0.23 10.48 -16.15
CA ALA A 225 -0.48 9.51 -15.32
C ALA A 225 0.16 9.39 -13.93
N ALA A 226 1.50 9.48 -13.81
CA ALA A 226 2.18 9.47 -12.52
C ALA A 226 1.81 10.70 -11.69
N ALA A 227 1.87 11.89 -12.28
CA ALA A 227 1.53 13.16 -11.62
C ALA A 227 0.05 13.16 -11.19
N ALA A 228 -0.86 12.75 -12.09
CA ALA A 228 -2.29 12.66 -11.83
C ALA A 228 -2.59 11.65 -10.70
N LEU A 229 -1.94 10.47 -10.69
CA LEU A 229 -2.12 9.47 -9.64
C LEU A 229 -1.68 9.99 -8.26
N MET A 230 -0.52 10.66 -8.19
CA MET A 230 -0.03 11.26 -6.94
C MET A 230 -0.97 12.33 -6.39
N GLN A 231 -1.62 13.10 -7.26
CA GLN A 231 -2.66 14.05 -6.87
C GLN A 231 -3.95 13.33 -6.45
N TYR A 232 -4.38 12.31 -7.20
CA TYR A 232 -5.60 11.54 -6.93
C TYR A 232 -5.56 10.87 -5.56
N LEU A 233 -4.41 10.33 -5.16
CA LEU A 233 -4.19 9.72 -3.85
C LEU A 233 -4.38 10.70 -2.68
N ARG A 234 -4.17 12.00 -2.90
CA ARG A 234 -4.43 13.06 -1.91
C ARG A 234 -5.90 13.50 -1.87
N GLY A 235 -6.68 13.16 -2.89
CA GLY A 235 -8.07 13.57 -3.04
C GLY A 235 -9.04 12.78 -2.15
N ASP A 236 -10.23 13.35 -1.95
CA ASP A 236 -11.24 12.81 -1.03
C ASP A 236 -11.72 11.40 -1.40
N LYS A 237 -11.86 11.09 -2.70
CA LYS A 237 -12.28 9.77 -3.17
C LYS A 237 -11.30 8.68 -2.73
N ALA A 238 -9.99 8.88 -2.99
CA ALA A 238 -8.97 7.93 -2.58
C ALA A 238 -8.88 7.84 -1.05
N ARG A 239 -8.91 8.96 -0.34
CA ARG A 239 -8.86 9.00 1.13
C ARG A 239 -10.05 8.29 1.78
N ALA A 240 -11.25 8.39 1.20
CA ALA A 240 -12.43 7.66 1.67
C ALA A 240 -12.23 6.15 1.55
N ILE A 241 -11.71 5.67 0.41
CA ILE A 241 -11.37 4.25 0.22
C ILE A 241 -10.30 3.83 1.23
N ILE A 242 -9.22 4.59 1.38
CA ILE A 242 -8.13 4.28 2.32
C ILE A 242 -8.68 4.10 3.74
N LYS A 243 -9.53 5.03 4.20
CA LYS A 243 -10.18 4.94 5.52
C LYS A 243 -11.07 3.71 5.68
N SER A 244 -11.83 3.31 4.63
CA SER A 244 -12.74 2.17 4.70
C SER A 244 -12.01 0.84 4.96
N TYR A 245 -10.70 0.78 4.64
CA TYR A 245 -9.82 -0.36 4.94
C TYR A 245 -9.05 -0.23 6.27
N GLY A 246 -9.41 0.71 7.14
CA GLY A 246 -8.85 0.85 8.49
C GLY A 246 -7.52 1.61 8.56
N TYR A 247 -7.12 2.31 7.51
CA TYR A 247 -5.98 3.23 7.56
C TYR A 247 -6.35 4.56 8.21
N SER A 248 -5.36 5.23 8.81
CA SER A 248 -5.41 6.62 9.26
C SER A 248 -4.45 7.52 8.45
N PHE A 249 -4.41 8.82 8.79
CA PHE A 249 -3.57 9.83 8.12
C PHE A 249 -2.80 10.64 9.14
#